data_378b604978aa62f5eb7334cfcd7521a4
#
_entry.id   378b604978aa62f5eb7334cfcd7521a4
#
_cell.length_a   1.000
_cell.length_b   1.000
_cell.length_c   1.000
_cell.angle_alpha   90.00
_cell.angle_beta   90.00
_cell.angle_gamma   90.00
#
_symmetry.space_group_name_H-M   'P 1'
#
loop_
_entity.id
_entity.type
_entity.pdbx_description
1 polymer ?
#
loop_
_entity_poly.entity_id
_entity_poly.type
_entity_poly.pdbx_seq_one_letter_code
_entity_poly.pdbx_strand_id
1 'polypeptide(L)'
;MIEAIEASPLYPIVNPKSIAVFGASNSVTSMGTSLLDSVLDLGFEGEVYPIHQKENRVQNLKAYRSVLDLPNVPDLALIVLPTHIVSEAMDACGRKGIRHAIVISGGFKEVGGEGVNLEKELVAVANKYGMRFLGPNCIGVANPRHKLNTTFMAFQGAPGFVGMASQSGSFVTQMFSYLSDYAMGFSTAISVGNEANIDIVDCMEYLGACPETRVIALYIEGIQRGRAFVETARSIVPKKPIVALYVGGSEAGSRASLSHTGALAGPDKLYEGIFRQSGIIRARSVMEMFDICWMLGSVPRTKGRRVVIQTHSGGPGVEAADACGRAGLELPSLSPETIKRLSPLIPRTGSISNPLDFTFGKNLHDYFSKIPKALLDEKNADILLFYFFTPSLRLQRMMRQMGVPQDQIGAQAAKLVDAYSESIMQLFENHGKPFVGYTFQNLKDPLVRILIERGIPIFPGPQRAARAIEAAYQYTRLRGKILAADSQEAGAGQS
;
A
#
# COMPACT_ATOMS: atom_id res chain seq x y z
N MET A 1 -11.62 -8.93 17.01
CA MET A 1 -10.24 -8.41 16.77
C MET A 1 -9.31 -8.98 17.81
N ILE A 2 -8.06 -9.28 17.40
CA ILE A 2 -6.99 -9.61 18.35
C ILE A 2 -6.70 -8.38 19.22
N GLU A 3 -6.57 -8.57 20.51
CA GLU A 3 -6.28 -7.47 21.46
C GLU A 3 -4.83 -7.01 21.36
N ALA A 4 -3.92 -7.93 21.08
CA ALA A 4 -2.51 -7.67 20.85
C ALA A 4 -2.07 -8.33 19.55
N ILE A 5 -1.20 -7.68 18.79
CA ILE A 5 -0.71 -8.17 17.49
C ILE A 5 0.00 -9.52 17.63
N GLU A 6 0.65 -9.75 18.76
CA GLU A 6 1.38 -10.98 19.10
C GLU A 6 0.46 -12.21 19.22
N ALA A 7 -0.84 -12.00 19.47
CA ALA A 7 -1.83 -13.07 19.49
C ALA A 7 -2.21 -13.56 18.08
N SER A 8 -1.82 -12.84 17.03
CA SER A 8 -2.06 -13.27 15.64
C SER A 8 -1.18 -14.46 15.28
N PRO A 9 -1.74 -15.49 14.61
CA PRO A 9 -0.94 -16.60 14.08
C PRO A 9 0.07 -16.16 13.02
N LEU A 10 -0.09 -14.95 12.47
CA LEU A 10 0.84 -14.34 11.52
C LEU A 10 2.03 -13.65 12.20
N TYR A 11 1.92 -13.30 13.47
CA TYR A 11 2.99 -12.56 14.13
C TYR A 11 4.36 -13.26 14.08
N PRO A 12 4.48 -14.58 14.42
CA PRO A 12 5.75 -15.29 14.31
C PRO A 12 6.21 -15.54 12.87
N ILE A 13 5.29 -15.49 11.88
CA ILE A 13 5.61 -15.62 10.46
C ILE A 13 6.21 -14.33 9.92
N VAL A 14 5.69 -13.19 10.38
CA VAL A 14 6.09 -11.86 9.88
C VAL A 14 7.21 -11.23 10.72
N ASN A 15 7.40 -11.68 11.97
CA ASN A 15 8.40 -11.19 12.91
C ASN A 15 9.20 -12.34 13.57
N PRO A 16 9.71 -13.34 12.81
CA PRO A 16 10.47 -14.43 13.39
C PRO A 16 11.83 -13.93 13.93
N LYS A 17 12.36 -14.61 14.93
CA LYS A 17 13.73 -14.43 15.43
C LYS A 17 14.67 -15.48 14.86
N SER A 18 14.13 -16.56 14.30
CA SER A 18 14.89 -17.64 13.71
C SER A 18 14.14 -18.35 12.59
N ILE A 19 14.85 -18.74 11.53
CA ILE A 19 14.25 -19.31 10.31
C ILE A 19 15.02 -20.58 9.90
N ALA A 20 14.30 -21.71 9.74
CA ALA A 20 14.83 -22.88 9.04
C ALA A 20 14.49 -22.76 7.54
N VAL A 21 15.49 -22.82 6.66
CA VAL A 21 15.32 -22.65 5.21
C VAL A 21 15.55 -23.97 4.49
N PHE A 22 14.52 -24.50 3.84
CA PHE A 22 14.55 -25.72 3.04
C PHE A 22 14.65 -25.38 1.55
N GLY A 23 15.53 -26.09 0.84
CA GLY A 23 15.67 -25.95 -0.62
C GLY A 23 16.71 -24.94 -1.06
N ALA A 24 17.35 -24.23 -0.14
CA ALA A 24 18.54 -23.44 -0.45
C ALA A 24 19.76 -24.34 -0.68
N SER A 25 20.65 -23.94 -1.59
CA SER A 25 21.85 -24.66 -1.97
C SER A 25 22.99 -23.69 -2.32
N ASN A 26 24.13 -24.22 -2.78
CA ASN A 26 25.23 -23.41 -3.32
C ASN A 26 25.04 -23.07 -4.81
N SER A 27 23.90 -23.50 -5.43
CA SER A 27 23.54 -23.12 -6.80
C SER A 27 22.80 -21.79 -6.80
N VAL A 28 23.34 -20.80 -7.50
CA VAL A 28 22.73 -19.45 -7.66
C VAL A 28 21.44 -19.45 -8.49
N THR A 29 21.14 -20.55 -9.18
CA THR A 29 19.92 -20.66 -10.02
C THR A 29 18.75 -21.31 -9.27
N SER A 30 18.95 -21.75 -8.03
CA SER A 30 17.88 -22.36 -7.25
C SER A 30 16.99 -21.30 -6.60
N MET A 31 15.69 -21.48 -6.67
CA MET A 31 14.72 -20.58 -6.06
C MET A 31 14.93 -20.46 -4.53
N GLY A 32 15.21 -21.57 -3.87
CA GLY A 32 15.50 -21.58 -2.43
C GLY A 32 16.75 -20.77 -2.06
N THR A 33 17.76 -20.74 -2.95
CA THR A 33 18.94 -19.89 -2.77
C THR A 33 18.57 -18.42 -2.91
N SER A 34 17.80 -18.04 -3.94
CA SER A 34 17.34 -16.66 -4.13
C SER A 34 16.51 -16.16 -2.94
N LEU A 35 15.73 -17.04 -2.32
CA LEU A 35 14.99 -16.69 -1.10
C LEU A 35 15.91 -16.49 0.11
N LEU A 36 16.88 -17.36 0.29
CA LEU A 36 17.89 -17.21 1.34
C LEU A 36 18.68 -15.91 1.16
N ASP A 37 19.12 -15.62 -0.06
CA ASP A 37 19.84 -14.37 -0.38
C ASP A 37 18.97 -13.16 -0.08
N SER A 38 17.67 -13.16 -0.42
CA SER A 38 16.75 -12.06 -0.12
C SER A 38 16.59 -11.82 1.39
N VAL A 39 16.59 -12.87 2.20
CA VAL A 39 16.59 -12.76 3.68
C VAL A 39 17.89 -12.10 4.17
N LEU A 40 19.03 -12.53 3.64
CA LEU A 40 20.35 -12.03 4.06
C LEU A 40 20.59 -10.59 3.56
N ASP A 41 20.23 -10.29 2.32
CA ASP A 41 20.47 -9.00 1.67
C ASP A 41 19.68 -7.86 2.34
N LEU A 42 18.48 -8.11 2.85
CA LEU A 42 17.73 -7.10 3.61
C LEU A 42 18.30 -6.89 5.02
N GLY A 43 19.25 -7.76 5.44
CA GLY A 43 19.96 -7.66 6.71
C GLY A 43 19.17 -8.21 7.89
N PHE A 44 18.45 -9.32 7.70
CA PHE A 44 17.73 -10.00 8.78
C PHE A 44 18.68 -10.31 9.96
N GLU A 45 18.31 -9.90 11.16
CA GLU A 45 19.17 -9.98 12.36
C GLU A 45 18.98 -11.26 13.17
N GLY A 46 18.01 -12.12 12.76
CA GLY A 46 17.75 -13.41 13.42
C GLY A 46 18.66 -14.54 12.95
N GLU A 47 18.49 -15.70 13.58
CA GLU A 47 19.26 -16.90 13.21
C GLU A 47 18.67 -17.55 11.95
N VAL A 48 19.53 -17.94 11.00
CA VAL A 48 19.13 -18.60 9.76
C VAL A 48 19.81 -19.96 9.66
N TYR A 49 19.00 -21.01 9.52
CA TYR A 49 19.43 -22.40 9.50
C TYR A 49 19.08 -23.05 8.14
N PRO A 50 20.01 -23.09 7.16
CA PRO A 50 19.80 -23.87 5.95
C PRO A 50 19.70 -25.37 6.25
N ILE A 51 18.69 -26.05 5.69
CA ILE A 51 18.51 -27.50 5.78
C ILE A 51 18.90 -28.10 4.43
N HIS A 52 20.01 -28.89 4.40
CA HIS A 52 20.52 -29.47 3.16
C HIS A 52 21.13 -30.84 3.41
N GLN A 53 20.65 -31.89 2.69
CA GLN A 53 21.02 -33.29 2.95
C GLN A 53 22.50 -33.62 2.73
N LYS A 54 23.20 -32.88 1.85
CA LYS A 54 24.58 -33.18 1.42
C LYS A 54 25.61 -32.14 1.86
N GLU A 55 25.24 -30.85 1.78
CA GLU A 55 26.16 -29.74 2.06
C GLU A 55 26.25 -29.46 3.55
N ASN A 56 27.46 -29.19 4.04
CA ASN A 56 27.70 -28.76 5.42
C ASN A 56 27.67 -27.23 5.55
N ARG A 57 27.72 -26.51 4.43
CA ARG A 57 27.58 -25.06 4.34
C ARG A 57 26.79 -24.70 3.08
N VAL A 58 25.85 -23.78 3.23
CA VAL A 58 25.05 -23.21 2.14
C VAL A 58 25.15 -21.70 2.25
N GLN A 59 25.51 -21.00 1.18
CA GLN A 59 25.72 -19.54 1.15
C GLN A 59 26.51 -19.03 2.36
N ASN A 60 27.64 -19.70 2.65
CA ASN A 60 28.52 -19.44 3.80
C ASN A 60 27.93 -19.69 5.19
N LEU A 61 26.64 -20.03 5.32
CA LEU A 61 26.03 -20.43 6.58
C LEU A 61 26.26 -21.91 6.87
N LYS A 62 26.36 -22.29 8.15
CA LYS A 62 26.34 -23.69 8.55
C LYS A 62 25.00 -24.31 8.17
N ALA A 63 25.06 -25.42 7.42
CA ALA A 63 23.87 -26.18 7.03
C ALA A 63 23.74 -27.45 7.90
N TYR A 64 22.50 -27.89 8.05
CA TYR A 64 22.14 -29.08 8.83
C TYR A 64 21.45 -30.09 7.92
N ARG A 65 21.70 -31.39 8.18
CA ARG A 65 21.14 -32.48 7.33
C ARG A 65 19.65 -32.66 7.53
N SER A 66 19.18 -32.40 8.74
CA SER A 66 17.75 -32.44 9.10
C SER A 66 17.40 -31.27 10.02
N VAL A 67 16.16 -30.82 9.96
CA VAL A 67 15.63 -29.85 10.91
C VAL A 67 15.67 -30.38 12.35
N LEU A 68 15.65 -31.70 12.53
CA LEU A 68 15.76 -32.34 13.83
C LEU A 68 17.14 -32.15 14.48
N ASP A 69 18.19 -31.94 13.66
CA ASP A 69 19.57 -31.74 14.12
C ASP A 69 19.87 -30.32 14.60
N LEU A 70 18.92 -29.40 14.45
CA LEU A 70 19.07 -28.00 14.86
C LEU A 70 19.26 -27.87 16.36
N PRO A 71 20.13 -26.97 16.84
CA PRO A 71 20.35 -26.77 18.28
C PRO A 71 19.13 -26.21 19.00
N ASN A 72 18.36 -25.35 18.34
CA ASN A 72 17.16 -24.70 18.85
C ASN A 72 15.93 -25.05 18.00
N VAL A 73 14.75 -24.68 18.46
CA VAL A 73 13.50 -24.75 17.68
C VAL A 73 13.32 -23.42 16.97
N PRO A 74 13.40 -23.35 15.61
CA PRO A 74 13.15 -22.13 14.89
C PRO A 74 11.69 -21.65 15.01
N ASP A 75 11.49 -20.33 14.97
CA ASP A 75 10.15 -19.72 14.96
C ASP A 75 9.41 -20.00 13.65
N LEU A 76 10.14 -20.06 12.55
CA LEU A 76 9.59 -20.16 11.20
C LEU A 76 10.33 -21.21 10.37
N ALA A 77 9.59 -22.00 9.59
CA ALA A 77 10.12 -22.83 8.50
C ALA A 77 9.76 -22.17 7.15
N LEU A 78 10.75 -21.93 6.30
CA LEU A 78 10.60 -21.49 4.91
C LEU A 78 10.85 -22.68 3.99
N ILE A 79 9.82 -23.15 3.27
CA ILE A 79 9.85 -24.42 2.54
C ILE A 79 9.74 -24.18 1.04
N VAL A 80 10.82 -24.53 0.30
CA VAL A 80 10.92 -24.45 -1.16
C VAL A 80 11.42 -25.79 -1.68
N LEU A 81 10.57 -26.78 -1.70
CA LEU A 81 10.91 -28.16 -2.05
C LEU A 81 9.98 -28.67 -3.17
N PRO A 82 10.36 -29.74 -3.90
CA PRO A 82 9.42 -30.46 -4.75
C PRO A 82 8.16 -30.85 -3.98
N THR A 83 7.01 -30.70 -4.58
CA THR A 83 5.67 -30.78 -3.93
C THR A 83 5.49 -32.08 -3.13
N HIS A 84 5.93 -33.22 -3.69
CA HIS A 84 5.73 -34.55 -3.10
C HIS A 84 6.50 -34.81 -1.79
N ILE A 85 7.50 -33.96 -1.44
CA ILE A 85 8.25 -34.09 -0.18
C ILE A 85 7.93 -32.98 0.82
N VAL A 86 7.04 -32.04 0.50
CA VAL A 86 6.69 -30.92 1.37
C VAL A 86 6.00 -31.41 2.64
N SER A 87 5.07 -32.37 2.54
CA SER A 87 4.37 -32.92 3.72
C SER A 87 5.35 -33.63 4.69
N GLU A 88 6.36 -34.31 4.18
CA GLU A 88 7.41 -34.94 5.01
C GLU A 88 8.25 -33.88 5.72
N ALA A 89 8.64 -32.82 5.03
CA ALA A 89 9.38 -31.70 5.64
C ALA A 89 8.55 -31.00 6.73
N MET A 90 7.25 -30.82 6.49
CA MET A 90 6.31 -30.27 7.48
C MET A 90 6.18 -31.18 8.71
N ASP A 91 6.08 -32.51 8.52
CA ASP A 91 6.04 -33.47 9.65
C ASP A 91 7.32 -33.40 10.49
N ALA A 92 8.48 -33.31 9.83
CA ALA A 92 9.77 -33.14 10.52
C ALA A 92 9.82 -31.81 11.30
N CYS A 93 9.31 -30.70 10.74
CA CYS A 93 9.17 -29.42 11.42
C CYS A 93 8.27 -29.55 12.66
N GLY A 94 7.12 -30.19 12.52
CA GLY A 94 6.17 -30.44 13.62
C GLY A 94 6.78 -31.26 14.77
N ARG A 95 7.52 -32.34 14.43
CA ARG A 95 8.28 -33.14 15.40
C ARG A 95 9.39 -32.36 16.11
N LYS A 96 10.06 -31.43 15.41
CA LYS A 96 11.05 -30.55 16.02
C LYS A 96 10.42 -29.54 16.98
N GLY A 97 9.13 -29.23 16.82
CA GLY A 97 8.42 -28.26 17.62
C GLY A 97 8.14 -26.93 16.93
N ILE A 98 8.51 -26.80 15.65
CA ILE A 98 8.18 -25.60 14.83
C ILE A 98 6.66 -25.55 14.64
N ARG A 99 6.08 -24.36 14.81
CA ARG A 99 4.64 -24.16 14.74
C ARG A 99 4.20 -23.22 13.60
N HIS A 100 5.13 -22.58 12.91
CA HIS A 100 4.83 -21.63 11.84
C HIS A 100 5.65 -21.94 10.60
N ALA A 101 5.02 -21.84 9.41
CA ALA A 101 5.69 -22.09 8.15
C ALA A 101 5.21 -21.16 7.04
N ILE A 102 6.06 -20.99 6.03
CA ILE A 102 5.72 -20.45 4.71
C ILE A 102 6.05 -21.53 3.70
N VAL A 103 5.04 -22.01 2.97
CA VAL A 103 5.19 -23.03 1.92
C VAL A 103 5.13 -22.34 0.57
N ILE A 104 6.31 -22.09 -0.01
CA ILE A 104 6.46 -21.43 -1.30
C ILE A 104 6.11 -22.36 -2.47
N SER A 105 6.42 -23.65 -2.30
CA SER A 105 6.21 -24.69 -3.32
C SER A 105 4.81 -24.64 -3.92
N GLY A 106 4.72 -24.70 -5.24
CA GLY A 106 3.50 -24.90 -6.00
C GLY A 106 3.31 -26.37 -6.41
N GLY A 107 2.25 -26.67 -7.17
CA GLY A 107 1.89 -28.03 -7.60
C GLY A 107 0.85 -28.68 -6.67
N PHE A 108 0.08 -27.89 -5.96
CA PHE A 108 -1.00 -28.31 -5.07
C PHE A 108 -2.37 -28.15 -5.74
N LYS A 109 -3.40 -27.67 -5.07
CA LYS A 109 -4.78 -27.59 -5.62
C LYS A 109 -4.88 -26.77 -6.91
N GLU A 110 -4.01 -25.80 -7.13
CA GLU A 110 -4.02 -24.94 -8.31
C GLU A 110 -3.77 -25.71 -9.61
N VAL A 111 -3.09 -26.88 -9.55
CA VAL A 111 -2.89 -27.75 -10.72
C VAL A 111 -3.98 -28.83 -10.86
N GLY A 112 -4.88 -28.95 -9.88
CA GLY A 112 -5.93 -29.97 -9.86
C GLY A 112 -5.40 -31.38 -9.60
N GLY A 113 -6.22 -32.39 -9.87
CA GLY A 113 -5.84 -33.81 -9.84
C GLY A 113 -5.17 -34.24 -8.53
N GLU A 114 -3.95 -34.79 -8.62
CA GLU A 114 -3.17 -35.23 -7.45
C GLU A 114 -2.79 -34.07 -6.51
N GLY A 115 -2.61 -32.87 -7.06
CA GLY A 115 -2.27 -31.68 -6.25
C GLY A 115 -3.28 -31.37 -5.16
N VAL A 116 -4.57 -31.65 -5.39
CA VAL A 116 -5.61 -31.49 -4.37
C VAL A 116 -5.40 -32.44 -3.19
N ASN A 117 -4.94 -33.66 -3.44
CA ASN A 117 -4.69 -34.64 -2.37
C ASN A 117 -3.42 -34.27 -1.58
N LEU A 118 -2.38 -33.81 -2.25
CA LEU A 118 -1.15 -33.34 -1.62
C LEU A 118 -1.42 -32.11 -0.70
N GLU A 119 -2.31 -31.20 -1.10
CA GLU A 119 -2.70 -30.08 -0.24
C GLU A 119 -3.49 -30.55 1.00
N LYS A 120 -4.41 -31.51 0.84
CA LYS A 120 -5.13 -32.11 1.98
C LYS A 120 -4.18 -32.80 2.96
N GLU A 121 -3.19 -33.53 2.45
CA GLU A 121 -2.15 -34.17 3.28
C GLU A 121 -1.34 -33.13 4.04
N LEU A 122 -0.89 -32.08 3.38
CA LEU A 122 -0.17 -30.96 3.99
C LEU A 122 -0.98 -30.33 5.14
N VAL A 123 -2.27 -30.07 4.91
CA VAL A 123 -3.17 -29.53 5.95
C VAL A 123 -3.36 -30.52 7.10
N ALA A 124 -3.47 -31.81 6.82
CA ALA A 124 -3.59 -32.85 7.86
C ALA A 124 -2.33 -32.89 8.75
N VAL A 125 -1.14 -32.81 8.16
CA VAL A 125 0.13 -32.74 8.90
C VAL A 125 0.20 -31.46 9.74
N ALA A 126 -0.17 -30.31 9.20
CA ALA A 126 -0.21 -29.07 9.95
C ALA A 126 -1.15 -29.16 11.15
N ASN A 127 -2.34 -29.71 10.97
CA ASN A 127 -3.34 -29.90 12.04
C ASN A 127 -2.84 -30.86 13.13
N LYS A 128 -2.15 -31.93 12.77
CA LYS A 128 -1.55 -32.92 13.72
C LYS A 128 -0.65 -32.23 14.75
N TYR A 129 0.08 -31.20 14.34
CA TYR A 129 1.04 -30.49 15.19
C TYR A 129 0.58 -29.09 15.63
N GLY A 130 -0.64 -28.69 15.28
CA GLY A 130 -1.14 -27.32 15.55
C GLY A 130 -0.33 -26.24 14.84
N MET A 131 0.19 -26.53 13.64
CA MET A 131 0.97 -25.59 12.85
C MET A 131 0.08 -24.63 12.07
N ARG A 132 0.53 -23.39 11.95
CA ARG A 132 -0.07 -22.39 11.08
C ARG A 132 0.89 -22.06 9.93
N PHE A 133 0.39 -21.97 8.69
CA PHE A 133 1.24 -21.72 7.56
C PHE A 133 0.57 -20.85 6.49
N LEU A 134 1.40 -20.06 5.79
CA LEU A 134 1.06 -19.34 4.55
C LEU A 134 1.30 -20.23 3.34
N GLY A 135 0.46 -20.11 2.33
CA GLY A 135 0.55 -20.86 1.09
C GLY A 135 -0.36 -22.09 1.08
N PRO A 136 0.02 -23.16 0.36
CA PRO A 136 1.16 -23.26 -0.55
C PRO A 136 1.04 -22.34 -1.77
N ASN A 137 1.98 -22.41 -2.72
CA ASN A 137 1.95 -21.60 -3.94
C ASN A 137 1.90 -20.09 -3.65
N CYS A 138 2.76 -19.61 -2.75
CA CYS A 138 2.90 -18.22 -2.40
C CYS A 138 4.35 -17.76 -2.64
N ILE A 139 4.64 -16.48 -2.44
CA ILE A 139 6.01 -15.95 -2.51
C ILE A 139 6.54 -15.49 -1.15
N GLY A 140 5.78 -15.68 -0.08
CA GLY A 140 6.21 -15.33 1.27
C GLY A 140 5.80 -13.94 1.72
N VAL A 141 6.62 -13.33 2.57
CA VAL A 141 6.35 -12.05 3.22
C VAL A 141 7.53 -11.10 3.10
N ALA A 142 7.23 -9.80 3.11
CA ALA A 142 8.22 -8.75 3.31
C ALA A 142 7.78 -7.85 4.47
N ASN A 143 8.66 -7.73 5.49
CA ASN A 143 8.51 -6.80 6.60
C ASN A 143 9.80 -5.96 6.71
N PRO A 144 9.86 -4.80 6.06
CA PRO A 144 11.08 -4.00 5.99
C PRO A 144 11.57 -3.49 7.35
N ARG A 145 10.67 -3.28 8.32
CA ARG A 145 11.04 -2.84 9.68
C ARG A 145 11.74 -3.94 10.48
N HIS A 146 11.34 -5.18 10.23
CA HIS A 146 11.98 -6.37 10.81
C HIS A 146 13.13 -6.88 9.94
N LYS A 147 13.47 -6.15 8.86
CA LYS A 147 14.48 -6.53 7.88
C LYS A 147 14.24 -7.95 7.30
N LEU A 148 12.99 -8.37 7.23
CA LEU A 148 12.60 -9.68 6.72
C LEU A 148 12.09 -9.57 5.29
N ASN A 149 12.71 -10.35 4.40
CA ASN A 149 12.22 -10.56 3.05
C ASN A 149 12.34 -12.04 2.70
N THR A 150 11.25 -12.77 2.75
CA THR A 150 11.19 -14.19 2.36
C THR A 150 10.71 -14.37 0.90
N THR A 151 10.69 -13.30 0.09
CA THR A 151 10.37 -13.38 -1.33
C THR A 151 11.64 -13.62 -2.15
N PHE A 152 11.50 -14.10 -3.39
CA PHE A 152 12.64 -14.30 -4.29
C PHE A 152 13.06 -13.04 -5.07
N MET A 153 12.54 -11.87 -4.70
CA MET A 153 12.85 -10.59 -5.32
C MET A 153 13.46 -9.65 -4.27
N ALA A 154 14.55 -8.99 -4.65
CA ALA A 154 15.14 -7.97 -3.78
C ALA A 154 14.13 -6.90 -3.42
N PHE A 155 13.99 -6.60 -2.13
CA PHE A 155 13.12 -5.53 -1.67
C PHE A 155 13.75 -4.18 -2.03
N GLN A 156 12.93 -3.32 -2.64
CA GLN A 156 13.33 -1.96 -3.01
C GLN A 156 12.44 -0.95 -2.29
N GLY A 157 13.06 0.11 -1.79
CA GLY A 157 12.36 1.19 -1.09
C GLY A 157 12.56 1.19 0.43
N ALA A 158 11.92 2.15 1.08
CA ALA A 158 11.94 2.31 2.54
C ALA A 158 10.72 1.65 3.19
N PRO A 159 10.78 1.34 4.49
CA PRO A 159 9.59 1.00 5.26
C PRO A 159 8.51 2.08 5.14
N GLY A 160 7.27 1.68 4.91
CA GLY A 160 6.15 2.59 4.71
C GLY A 160 4.96 2.27 5.60
N PHE A 161 3.78 2.67 5.15
CA PHE A 161 2.53 2.59 5.91
C PHE A 161 1.46 1.69 5.27
N VAL A 162 1.72 1.14 4.09
CA VAL A 162 0.77 0.27 3.38
C VAL A 162 0.94 -1.16 3.88
N GLY A 163 -0.08 -1.72 4.53
CA GLY A 163 -0.16 -3.14 4.82
C GLY A 163 -0.84 -3.85 3.64
N MET A 164 -0.18 -4.84 3.03
CA MET A 164 -0.72 -5.52 1.87
C MET A 164 -0.92 -7.00 2.12
N ALA A 165 -2.07 -7.54 1.71
CA ALA A 165 -2.30 -8.97 1.57
C ALA A 165 -2.79 -9.27 0.14
N SER A 166 -2.17 -10.28 -0.50
CA SER A 166 -2.41 -10.61 -1.91
C SER A 166 -2.53 -12.11 -2.12
N GLN A 167 -3.56 -12.53 -2.83
CA GLN A 167 -3.69 -13.91 -3.32
C GLN A 167 -2.78 -14.18 -4.52
N SER A 168 -2.39 -13.13 -5.27
CA SER A 168 -1.39 -13.25 -6.33
C SER A 168 0.02 -12.97 -5.81
N GLY A 169 0.92 -13.96 -5.93
CA GLY A 169 2.30 -13.84 -5.47
C GLY A 169 3.10 -12.81 -6.26
N SER A 170 3.18 -12.96 -7.58
CA SER A 170 3.96 -12.09 -8.47
C SER A 170 3.56 -10.62 -8.36
N PHE A 171 2.31 -10.36 -8.01
CA PHE A 171 1.80 -9.01 -7.83
C PHE A 171 2.50 -8.26 -6.68
N VAL A 172 2.75 -8.93 -5.55
CA VAL A 172 3.42 -8.30 -4.39
C VAL A 172 4.80 -7.77 -4.75
N THR A 173 5.60 -8.60 -5.41
CA THR A 173 7.01 -8.24 -5.70
C THR A 173 7.14 -7.16 -6.78
N GLN A 174 6.23 -7.14 -7.76
CA GLN A 174 6.20 -6.07 -8.78
C GLN A 174 5.91 -4.71 -8.16
N MET A 175 5.20 -4.67 -7.04
CA MET A 175 4.85 -3.41 -6.37
C MET A 175 6.00 -2.81 -5.55
N PHE A 176 7.07 -3.54 -5.26
CA PHE A 176 8.23 -2.98 -4.54
C PHE A 176 8.83 -1.78 -5.29
N SER A 177 9.11 -1.93 -6.58
CA SER A 177 9.64 -0.84 -7.40
C SER A 177 8.60 0.25 -7.66
N TYR A 178 7.35 -0.14 -7.96
CA TYR A 178 6.26 0.81 -8.23
C TYR A 178 6.06 1.79 -7.07
N LEU A 179 5.99 1.30 -5.83
CA LEU A 179 5.76 2.15 -4.67
C LEU A 179 6.94 3.07 -4.35
N SER A 180 8.17 2.65 -4.65
CA SER A 180 9.36 3.46 -4.41
C SER A 180 9.37 4.74 -5.24
N ASP A 181 8.81 4.71 -6.46
CA ASP A 181 8.67 5.90 -7.32
C ASP A 181 7.74 6.97 -6.70
N TYR A 182 6.80 6.56 -5.84
CA TYR A 182 5.87 7.43 -5.11
C TYR A 182 6.31 7.71 -3.65
N ALA A 183 7.55 7.36 -3.29
CA ALA A 183 8.03 7.39 -1.90
C ALA A 183 7.06 6.72 -0.91
N MET A 184 6.29 5.76 -1.39
CA MET A 184 5.47 4.87 -0.56
C MET A 184 6.24 3.58 -0.28
N GLY A 185 5.91 2.92 0.81
CA GLY A 185 6.47 1.63 1.14
C GLY A 185 5.48 0.77 1.89
N PHE A 186 5.80 -0.51 1.99
CA PHE A 186 5.03 -1.43 2.80
C PHE A 186 5.41 -1.35 4.28
N SER A 187 4.41 -1.39 5.16
CA SER A 187 4.62 -1.80 6.55
C SER A 187 4.86 -3.30 6.61
N THR A 188 4.03 -4.05 5.90
CA THR A 188 4.12 -5.50 5.71
C THR A 188 3.45 -5.85 4.39
N ALA A 189 4.04 -6.74 3.60
CA ALA A 189 3.43 -7.33 2.41
C ALA A 189 3.37 -8.85 2.56
N ILE A 190 2.20 -9.44 2.34
CA ILE A 190 1.92 -10.86 2.58
C ILE A 190 1.35 -11.46 1.30
N SER A 191 1.97 -12.52 0.80
CA SER A 191 1.42 -13.37 -0.26
C SER A 191 0.76 -14.60 0.36
N VAL A 192 -0.55 -14.74 0.17
CA VAL A 192 -1.32 -15.83 0.82
C VAL A 192 -1.31 -17.13 0.03
N GLY A 193 -1.10 -17.05 -1.31
CA GLY A 193 -1.12 -18.22 -2.19
C GLY A 193 -2.50 -18.93 -2.20
N ASN A 194 -2.48 -20.25 -2.07
CA ASN A 194 -3.69 -21.09 -2.11
C ASN A 194 -4.62 -20.96 -0.91
N GLU A 195 -4.21 -20.27 0.17
CA GLU A 195 -5.01 -20.12 1.40
C GLU A 195 -5.44 -21.48 2.02
N ALA A 196 -4.53 -22.44 2.05
CA ALA A 196 -4.84 -23.77 2.56
C ALA A 196 -4.99 -23.79 4.11
N ASN A 197 -4.40 -22.81 4.82
CA ASN A 197 -4.47 -22.72 6.28
C ASN A 197 -4.71 -21.27 6.75
N ILE A 198 -3.78 -20.36 6.46
CA ILE A 198 -3.95 -18.92 6.70
C ILE A 198 -4.55 -18.30 5.45
N ASP A 199 -5.61 -17.50 5.59
CA ASP A 199 -6.30 -16.85 4.49
C ASP A 199 -6.27 -15.32 4.59
N ILE A 200 -6.95 -14.65 3.65
CA ILE A 200 -7.04 -13.19 3.57
C ILE A 200 -7.67 -12.55 4.82
N VAL A 201 -8.54 -13.27 5.55
CA VAL A 201 -9.18 -12.76 6.77
C VAL A 201 -8.16 -12.69 7.90
N ASP A 202 -7.35 -13.76 8.09
CA ASP A 202 -6.27 -13.77 9.10
C ASP A 202 -5.24 -12.68 8.81
N CYS A 203 -4.90 -12.46 7.51
CA CYS A 203 -4.02 -11.38 7.10
C CYS A 203 -4.60 -10.00 7.40
N MET A 204 -5.89 -9.82 7.15
CA MET A 204 -6.59 -8.57 7.41
C MET A 204 -6.65 -8.26 8.92
N GLU A 205 -6.85 -9.26 9.78
CA GLU A 205 -6.78 -9.12 11.23
C GLU A 205 -5.39 -8.67 11.71
N TYR A 206 -4.33 -9.33 11.21
CA TYR A 206 -2.95 -8.94 11.51
C TYR A 206 -2.65 -7.50 11.10
N LEU A 207 -2.94 -7.13 9.85
CA LEU A 207 -2.72 -5.78 9.33
C LEU A 207 -3.58 -4.74 10.06
N GLY A 208 -4.78 -5.11 10.46
CA GLY A 208 -5.67 -4.28 11.27
C GLY A 208 -5.09 -3.94 12.63
N ALA A 209 -4.42 -4.88 13.27
CA ALA A 209 -3.75 -4.71 14.57
C ALA A 209 -2.35 -4.07 14.45
N CYS A 210 -1.67 -4.19 13.30
CA CYS A 210 -0.30 -3.72 13.08
C CYS A 210 -0.20 -2.19 13.22
N PRO A 211 0.57 -1.65 14.18
CA PRO A 211 0.63 -0.19 14.44
C PRO A 211 1.27 0.59 13.28
N GLU A 212 2.17 -0.02 12.53
CA GLU A 212 2.84 0.58 11.38
C GLU A 212 1.93 0.69 10.14
N THR A 213 0.86 -0.10 10.08
CA THR A 213 -0.10 -0.08 8.98
C THR A 213 -1.11 1.06 9.18
N ARG A 214 -1.15 2.03 8.27
CA ARG A 214 -2.15 3.11 8.24
C ARG A 214 -3.29 2.81 7.30
N VAL A 215 -3.04 2.07 6.22
CA VAL A 215 -4.01 1.66 5.21
C VAL A 215 -3.73 0.22 4.79
N ILE A 216 -4.79 -0.56 4.58
CA ILE A 216 -4.71 -1.95 4.15
C ILE A 216 -5.07 -2.03 2.67
N ALA A 217 -4.20 -2.67 1.88
CA ALA A 217 -4.41 -2.98 0.48
C ALA A 217 -4.67 -4.48 0.31
N LEU A 218 -5.76 -4.86 -0.33
CA LEU A 218 -6.13 -6.25 -0.58
C LEU A 218 -6.23 -6.54 -2.08
N TYR A 219 -5.49 -7.53 -2.56
CA TYR A 219 -5.66 -8.08 -3.89
C TYR A 219 -6.41 -9.42 -3.78
N ILE A 220 -7.63 -9.47 -4.28
CA ILE A 220 -8.59 -10.54 -4.04
C ILE A 220 -8.98 -11.21 -5.34
N GLU A 221 -8.86 -12.53 -5.40
CA GLU A 221 -9.37 -13.42 -6.46
C GLU A 221 -10.62 -14.18 -5.99
N GLY A 222 -10.72 -14.43 -4.68
CA GLY A 222 -11.87 -15.08 -4.04
C GLY A 222 -11.91 -14.85 -2.51
N ILE A 223 -13.07 -14.99 -1.91
CA ILE A 223 -13.26 -14.92 -0.46
C ILE A 223 -13.90 -16.23 0.00
N GLN A 224 -13.15 -17.03 0.78
CA GLN A 224 -13.62 -18.33 1.28
C GLN A 224 -14.53 -18.17 2.49
N ARG A 225 -14.14 -17.35 3.49
CA ARG A 225 -14.87 -17.10 4.73
C ARG A 225 -15.65 -15.77 4.65
N GLY A 226 -16.67 -15.70 3.77
CA GLY A 226 -17.37 -14.45 3.43
C GLY A 226 -17.93 -13.69 4.64
N ARG A 227 -18.57 -14.40 5.59
CA ARG A 227 -19.11 -13.78 6.82
C ARG A 227 -17.99 -13.20 7.69
N ALA A 228 -16.96 -13.99 7.98
CA ALA A 228 -15.82 -13.56 8.77
C ALA A 228 -15.09 -12.38 8.11
N PHE A 229 -14.96 -12.38 6.76
CA PHE A 229 -14.40 -11.26 6.01
C PHE A 229 -15.16 -9.95 6.26
N VAL A 230 -16.50 -9.98 6.17
CA VAL A 230 -17.34 -8.80 6.43
C VAL A 230 -17.21 -8.31 7.88
N GLU A 231 -17.31 -9.22 8.84
CA GLU A 231 -17.22 -8.91 10.27
C GLU A 231 -15.85 -8.33 10.64
N THR A 232 -14.76 -8.95 10.17
CA THR A 232 -13.39 -8.47 10.40
C THR A 232 -13.16 -7.10 9.76
N ALA A 233 -13.58 -6.90 8.51
CA ALA A 233 -13.45 -5.61 7.86
C ALA A 233 -14.22 -4.50 8.60
N ARG A 234 -15.46 -4.75 9.01
CA ARG A 234 -16.26 -3.79 9.79
C ARG A 234 -15.61 -3.42 11.13
N SER A 235 -14.90 -4.34 11.78
CA SER A 235 -14.19 -4.06 13.03
C SER A 235 -12.92 -3.22 12.82
N ILE A 236 -12.31 -3.27 11.61
CA ILE A 236 -11.08 -2.54 11.27
C ILE A 236 -11.38 -1.15 10.69
N VAL A 237 -12.36 -1.04 9.79
CA VAL A 237 -12.69 0.20 9.05
C VAL A 237 -12.89 1.42 9.95
N PRO A 238 -13.45 1.36 11.17
CA PRO A 238 -13.51 2.50 12.08
C PRO A 238 -12.14 3.12 12.42
N LYS A 239 -11.08 2.31 12.39
CA LYS A 239 -9.72 2.69 12.79
C LYS A 239 -8.81 2.91 11.57
N LYS A 240 -8.88 2.01 10.58
CA LYS A 240 -8.00 1.99 9.39
C LYS A 240 -8.80 1.77 8.12
N PRO A 241 -8.53 2.52 7.05
CA PRO A 241 -9.14 2.26 5.74
C PRO A 241 -8.65 0.95 5.14
N ILE A 242 -9.54 0.27 4.44
CA ILE A 242 -9.24 -0.91 3.63
C ILE A 242 -9.60 -0.60 2.19
N VAL A 243 -8.65 -0.84 1.28
CA VAL A 243 -8.80 -0.70 -0.17
C VAL A 243 -8.64 -2.07 -0.80
N ALA A 244 -9.59 -2.49 -1.63
CA ALA A 244 -9.53 -3.79 -2.26
C ALA A 244 -9.63 -3.69 -3.79
N LEU A 245 -8.79 -4.46 -4.46
CA LEU A 245 -8.90 -4.76 -5.89
C LEU A 245 -9.39 -6.21 -6.03
N TYR A 246 -10.57 -6.38 -6.60
CA TYR A 246 -11.09 -7.69 -6.98
C TYR A 246 -10.84 -7.96 -8.45
N VAL A 247 -10.28 -9.12 -8.75
CA VAL A 247 -10.03 -9.60 -10.11
C VAL A 247 -10.82 -10.89 -10.38
N GLY A 248 -11.16 -11.14 -11.63
CA GLY A 248 -11.97 -12.32 -12.02
C GLY A 248 -13.47 -12.03 -12.16
N GLY A 249 -13.95 -10.82 -11.86
CA GLY A 249 -15.38 -10.49 -11.92
C GLY A 249 -15.97 -10.37 -13.33
N SER A 250 -15.16 -10.20 -14.38
CA SER A 250 -15.60 -10.26 -15.77
C SER A 250 -15.59 -11.70 -16.28
N GLU A 251 -16.37 -11.98 -17.34
CA GLU A 251 -16.40 -13.32 -17.94
C GLU A 251 -15.01 -13.79 -18.40
N ALA A 252 -14.23 -12.91 -19.03
CA ALA A 252 -12.87 -13.21 -19.43
C ALA A 252 -11.94 -13.41 -18.23
N GLY A 253 -12.07 -12.56 -17.20
CA GLY A 253 -11.32 -12.67 -15.95
C GLY A 253 -11.65 -13.94 -15.18
N SER A 254 -12.92 -14.35 -15.14
CA SER A 254 -13.36 -15.60 -14.48
C SER A 254 -12.75 -16.83 -15.14
N ARG A 255 -12.72 -16.88 -16.49
CA ARG A 255 -12.03 -17.98 -17.21
C ARG A 255 -10.53 -18.00 -16.93
N ALA A 256 -9.88 -16.82 -16.89
CA ALA A 256 -8.46 -16.73 -16.61
C ALA A 256 -8.15 -17.15 -15.15
N SER A 257 -8.96 -16.72 -14.19
CA SER A 257 -8.83 -17.09 -12.77
C SER A 257 -8.99 -18.60 -12.55
N LEU A 258 -9.99 -19.22 -13.17
CA LEU A 258 -10.20 -20.67 -13.12
C LEU A 258 -8.97 -21.45 -13.63
N SER A 259 -8.35 -20.97 -14.71
CA SER A 259 -7.13 -21.58 -15.28
C SER A 259 -5.89 -21.39 -14.40
N HIS A 260 -5.84 -20.34 -13.60
CA HIS A 260 -4.66 -19.97 -12.79
C HIS A 260 -4.71 -20.50 -11.36
N THR A 261 -5.88 -20.49 -10.72
CA THR A 261 -6.02 -20.82 -9.28
C THR A 261 -6.92 -22.03 -9.04
N GLY A 262 -7.52 -22.59 -10.09
CA GLY A 262 -8.51 -23.66 -9.97
C GLY A 262 -9.81 -23.25 -9.24
N ALA A 263 -9.96 -21.98 -8.89
CA ALA A 263 -11.13 -21.44 -8.19
C ALA A 263 -12.05 -20.67 -9.15
N LEU A 264 -13.37 -20.89 -9.01
CA LEU A 264 -14.36 -20.14 -9.76
C LEU A 264 -14.52 -18.74 -9.13
N ALA A 265 -14.23 -17.70 -9.89
CA ALA A 265 -14.45 -16.32 -9.48
C ALA A 265 -15.96 -16.04 -9.36
N GLY A 266 -16.37 -15.36 -8.30
CA GLY A 266 -17.77 -14.98 -8.08
C GLY A 266 -18.21 -13.80 -8.95
N PRO A 267 -19.53 -13.56 -9.08
CA PRO A 267 -20.04 -12.42 -9.85
C PRO A 267 -19.56 -11.08 -9.30
N ASP A 268 -19.19 -10.15 -10.17
CA ASP A 268 -18.67 -8.82 -9.82
C ASP A 268 -19.60 -8.03 -8.88
N LYS A 269 -20.92 -8.11 -9.11
CA LYS A 269 -21.94 -7.46 -8.26
C LYS A 269 -21.97 -7.98 -6.83
N LEU A 270 -21.61 -9.24 -6.61
CA LEU A 270 -21.52 -9.82 -5.27
C LEU A 270 -20.39 -9.15 -4.48
N TYR A 271 -19.20 -9.04 -5.07
CA TYR A 271 -18.05 -8.39 -4.44
C TYR A 271 -18.28 -6.89 -4.22
N GLU A 272 -18.96 -6.21 -5.15
CA GLU A 272 -19.40 -4.83 -4.94
C GLU A 272 -20.28 -4.70 -3.69
N GLY A 273 -21.22 -5.64 -3.52
CA GLY A 273 -22.09 -5.72 -2.33
C GLY A 273 -21.30 -5.97 -1.05
N ILE A 274 -20.39 -6.96 -1.06
CA ILE A 274 -19.54 -7.33 0.07
C ILE A 274 -18.68 -6.12 0.50
N PHE A 275 -17.98 -5.47 -0.42
CA PHE A 275 -17.12 -4.33 -0.09
C PHE A 275 -17.92 -3.15 0.47
N ARG A 276 -19.06 -2.82 -0.12
CA ARG A 276 -19.94 -1.77 0.38
C ARG A 276 -20.47 -2.06 1.79
N GLN A 277 -20.85 -3.31 2.06
CA GLN A 277 -21.33 -3.74 3.38
C GLN A 277 -20.21 -3.71 4.42
N SER A 278 -19.00 -4.05 4.02
CA SER A 278 -17.81 -4.11 4.86
C SER A 278 -17.17 -2.74 5.12
N GLY A 279 -17.57 -1.70 4.35
CA GLY A 279 -16.93 -0.38 4.41
C GLY A 279 -15.59 -0.31 3.67
N ILE A 280 -15.29 -1.30 2.83
CA ILE A 280 -14.08 -1.37 2.00
C ILE A 280 -14.23 -0.47 0.78
N ILE A 281 -13.18 0.27 0.44
CA ILE A 281 -13.10 1.06 -0.78
C ILE A 281 -12.66 0.15 -1.93
N ARG A 282 -13.48 0.05 -2.96
CA ARG A 282 -13.15 -0.73 -4.14
C ARG A 282 -12.30 0.07 -5.12
N ALA A 283 -11.11 -0.44 -5.45
CA ALA A 283 -10.31 0.01 -6.58
C ALA A 283 -10.63 -0.81 -7.84
N ARG A 284 -10.47 -0.20 -9.02
CA ARG A 284 -10.72 -0.82 -10.33
C ARG A 284 -9.45 -1.18 -11.07
N SER A 285 -8.31 -0.71 -10.59
CA SER A 285 -7.00 -1.04 -11.10
C SER A 285 -5.97 -1.01 -9.99
N VAL A 286 -4.80 -1.57 -10.27
CA VAL A 286 -3.63 -1.55 -9.38
C VAL A 286 -3.22 -0.12 -9.06
N MET A 287 -3.13 0.72 -10.09
CA MET A 287 -2.72 2.12 -9.92
C MET A 287 -3.72 2.86 -9.04
N GLU A 288 -5.03 2.69 -9.28
CA GLU A 288 -6.08 3.29 -8.47
C GLU A 288 -6.03 2.79 -7.01
N MET A 289 -5.74 1.51 -6.79
CA MET A 289 -5.61 0.97 -5.43
C MET A 289 -4.52 1.70 -4.65
N PHE A 290 -3.34 1.90 -5.24
CA PHE A 290 -2.25 2.58 -4.56
C PHE A 290 -2.43 4.10 -4.50
N ASP A 291 -3.08 4.74 -5.49
CA ASP A 291 -3.48 6.13 -5.40
C ASP A 291 -4.39 6.40 -4.19
N ILE A 292 -5.38 5.52 -4.01
CA ILE A 292 -6.30 5.60 -2.87
C ILE A 292 -5.55 5.32 -1.56
N CYS A 293 -4.66 4.33 -1.53
CA CYS A 293 -3.82 4.07 -0.36
C CYS A 293 -2.94 5.27 -0.01
N TRP A 294 -2.35 5.91 -1.01
CA TRP A 294 -1.54 7.09 -0.82
C TRP A 294 -2.34 8.24 -0.21
N MET A 295 -3.48 8.55 -0.81
CA MET A 295 -4.41 9.57 -0.28
C MET A 295 -4.80 9.28 1.18
N LEU A 296 -5.29 8.07 1.46
CA LEU A 296 -5.83 7.70 2.77
C LEU A 296 -4.76 7.57 3.86
N GLY A 297 -3.53 7.26 3.49
CA GLY A 297 -2.41 7.11 4.42
C GLY A 297 -1.63 8.40 4.69
N SER A 298 -1.76 9.43 3.82
CA SER A 298 -0.91 10.65 3.87
C SER A 298 -1.62 11.89 4.37
N VAL A 299 -2.94 12.01 4.18
CA VAL A 299 -3.66 13.24 4.53
C VAL A 299 -4.70 13.02 5.64
N PRO A 300 -5.08 14.08 6.37
CA PRO A 300 -6.19 14.03 7.32
C PRO A 300 -7.48 13.58 6.63
N ARG A 301 -8.39 12.96 7.39
CA ARG A 301 -9.71 12.59 6.86
C ARG A 301 -10.48 13.82 6.41
N THR A 302 -10.99 13.80 5.17
CA THR A 302 -11.86 14.86 4.70
C THR A 302 -13.21 14.84 5.42
N LYS A 303 -13.74 16.03 5.71
CA LYS A 303 -15.08 16.22 6.32
C LYS A 303 -16.20 16.23 5.26
N GLY A 304 -15.86 16.54 4.02
CA GLY A 304 -16.81 16.67 2.93
C GLY A 304 -16.14 16.48 1.57
N ARG A 305 -16.86 16.82 0.50
CA ARG A 305 -16.44 16.67 -0.90
C ARG A 305 -16.26 17.99 -1.64
N ARG A 306 -16.24 19.12 -0.92
CA ARG A 306 -16.09 20.46 -1.50
C ARG A 306 -14.60 20.73 -1.71
N VAL A 307 -14.19 20.88 -2.96
CA VAL A 307 -12.79 21.07 -3.37
C VAL A 307 -12.59 22.49 -3.85
N VAL A 308 -11.54 23.15 -3.34
CA VAL A 308 -11.02 24.37 -3.94
C VAL A 308 -9.74 24.02 -4.71
N ILE A 309 -9.62 24.55 -5.94
CA ILE A 309 -8.51 24.25 -6.85
C ILE A 309 -7.64 25.50 -7.00
N GLN A 310 -6.32 25.31 -6.85
CA GLN A 310 -5.33 26.33 -7.18
C GLN A 310 -4.52 25.91 -8.39
N THR A 311 -4.46 26.76 -9.40
CA THR A 311 -3.63 26.56 -10.58
C THR A 311 -2.81 27.80 -10.92
N HIS A 312 -1.80 27.60 -11.75
CA HIS A 312 -0.98 28.69 -12.25
C HIS A 312 -1.37 29.10 -13.69
N SER A 313 -2.30 28.38 -14.32
CA SER A 313 -2.77 28.64 -15.68
C SER A 313 -4.15 28.00 -15.91
N GLY A 314 -4.93 28.57 -16.86
CA GLY A 314 -6.31 28.20 -17.11
C GLY A 314 -6.50 26.74 -17.53
N GLY A 315 -5.67 26.20 -18.45
CA GLY A 315 -5.81 24.83 -18.96
C GLY A 315 -5.84 23.77 -17.87
N PRO A 316 -4.80 23.66 -17.03
CA PRO A 316 -4.79 22.76 -15.87
C PRO A 316 -5.97 22.95 -14.92
N GLY A 317 -6.44 24.20 -14.76
CA GLY A 317 -7.60 24.50 -13.92
C GLY A 317 -8.91 23.92 -14.47
N VAL A 318 -9.15 24.09 -15.77
CA VAL A 318 -10.34 23.55 -16.44
C VAL A 318 -10.34 22.02 -16.39
N GLU A 319 -9.21 21.39 -16.65
CA GLU A 319 -9.06 19.94 -16.60
C GLU A 319 -9.29 19.39 -15.19
N ALA A 320 -8.77 20.07 -14.16
CA ALA A 320 -8.97 19.68 -12.78
C ALA A 320 -10.42 19.86 -12.35
N ALA A 321 -11.09 20.92 -12.80
CA ALA A 321 -12.51 21.14 -12.54
C ALA A 321 -13.39 20.05 -13.18
N ASP A 322 -13.13 19.69 -14.44
CA ASP A 322 -13.85 18.62 -15.13
C ASP A 322 -13.62 17.26 -14.43
N ALA A 323 -12.37 16.95 -14.06
CA ALA A 323 -12.04 15.74 -13.31
C ALA A 323 -12.78 15.64 -11.97
N CYS A 324 -12.81 16.74 -11.21
CA CYS A 324 -13.56 16.80 -9.95
C CYS A 324 -15.07 16.62 -10.17
N GLY A 325 -15.64 17.29 -11.18
CA GLY A 325 -17.06 17.14 -11.51
C GLY A 325 -17.43 15.70 -11.89
N ARG A 326 -16.63 15.05 -12.74
CA ARG A 326 -16.81 13.62 -13.12
C ARG A 326 -16.67 12.66 -11.94
N ALA A 327 -15.84 13.01 -10.96
CA ALA A 327 -15.71 12.25 -9.71
C ALA A 327 -16.82 12.53 -8.69
N GLY A 328 -17.78 13.41 -9.00
CA GLY A 328 -18.89 13.79 -8.11
C GLY A 328 -18.46 14.69 -6.95
N LEU A 329 -17.31 15.37 -7.08
CA LEU A 329 -16.86 16.38 -6.13
C LEU A 329 -17.54 17.73 -6.43
N GLU A 330 -17.60 18.58 -5.42
CA GLU A 330 -18.23 19.92 -5.52
C GLU A 330 -17.14 21.01 -5.56
N LEU A 331 -17.35 22.00 -6.42
CA LEU A 331 -16.48 23.17 -6.54
C LEU A 331 -17.26 24.41 -6.04
N PRO A 332 -17.20 24.74 -4.74
CA PRO A 332 -17.91 25.86 -4.19
C PRO A 332 -17.30 27.18 -4.65
N SER A 333 -18.12 28.24 -4.70
CA SER A 333 -17.63 29.61 -4.83
C SER A 333 -16.84 30.02 -3.60
N LEU A 334 -15.80 30.82 -3.80
CA LEU A 334 -15.01 31.40 -2.71
C LEU A 334 -15.85 32.42 -1.93
N SER A 335 -15.62 32.49 -0.63
CA SER A 335 -16.25 33.49 0.23
C SER A 335 -15.75 34.92 -0.09
N PRO A 336 -16.56 35.95 0.14
CA PRO A 336 -16.12 37.36 -0.04
C PRO A 336 -14.86 37.70 0.75
N GLU A 337 -14.68 37.10 1.92
CA GLU A 337 -13.48 37.26 2.76
C GLU A 337 -12.22 36.71 2.04
N THR A 338 -12.32 35.50 1.50
CA THR A 338 -11.22 34.88 0.74
C THR A 338 -10.91 35.65 -0.53
N ILE A 339 -11.94 36.07 -1.27
CA ILE A 339 -11.78 36.92 -2.47
C ILE A 339 -11.02 38.21 -2.13
N LYS A 340 -11.39 38.90 -1.04
CA LYS A 340 -10.73 40.12 -0.58
C LYS A 340 -9.25 39.89 -0.25
N ARG A 341 -8.91 38.77 0.39
CA ARG A 341 -7.53 38.39 0.71
C ARG A 341 -6.69 38.08 -0.54
N LEU A 342 -7.30 37.46 -1.56
CA LEU A 342 -6.63 37.04 -2.78
C LEU A 342 -6.50 38.18 -3.81
N SER A 343 -7.42 39.16 -3.82
CA SER A 343 -7.43 40.24 -4.81
C SER A 343 -6.10 40.98 -4.97
N PRO A 344 -5.33 41.30 -3.93
CA PRO A 344 -4.04 41.98 -4.11
C PRO A 344 -2.94 41.04 -4.64
N LEU A 345 -3.13 39.71 -4.59
CA LEU A 345 -2.12 38.71 -4.97
C LEU A 345 -2.29 38.21 -6.40
N ILE A 346 -3.51 38.30 -6.94
CA ILE A 346 -3.84 37.78 -8.27
C ILE A 346 -3.82 38.88 -9.30
N PRO A 347 -3.07 38.77 -10.41
CA PRO A 347 -3.05 39.77 -11.47
C PRO A 347 -4.39 39.79 -12.22
N ARG A 348 -4.64 40.91 -12.95
CA ARG A 348 -5.87 41.05 -13.76
C ARG A 348 -6.05 39.99 -14.85
N THR A 349 -4.97 39.31 -15.23
CA THR A 349 -4.96 38.21 -16.19
C THR A 349 -5.34 36.87 -15.59
N GLY A 350 -5.33 36.77 -14.27
CA GLY A 350 -5.78 35.58 -13.52
C GLY A 350 -7.26 35.66 -13.15
N SER A 351 -7.72 34.64 -12.46
CA SER A 351 -9.10 34.53 -11.98
C SER A 351 -9.16 34.24 -10.49
N ILE A 352 -10.00 35.01 -9.77
CA ILE A 352 -10.29 34.76 -8.36
C ILE A 352 -11.64 34.06 -8.27
N SER A 353 -11.71 32.85 -8.83
CA SER A 353 -12.86 31.95 -8.77
C SER A 353 -12.39 30.58 -8.28
N ASN A 354 -13.22 29.58 -8.37
CA ASN A 354 -12.84 28.19 -8.20
C ASN A 354 -13.04 27.45 -9.53
N PRO A 355 -12.00 27.05 -10.24
CA PRO A 355 -10.56 27.13 -9.92
C PRO A 355 -9.99 28.55 -9.82
N LEU A 356 -9.06 28.76 -8.86
CA LEU A 356 -8.24 29.95 -8.81
C LEU A 356 -7.10 29.84 -9.82
N ASP A 357 -6.94 30.87 -10.69
CA ASP A 357 -5.91 30.91 -11.71
C ASP A 357 -4.93 32.07 -11.46
N PHE A 358 -3.64 31.71 -11.33
CA PHE A 358 -2.53 32.65 -11.12
C PHE A 358 -1.82 33.05 -12.42
N THR A 359 -2.45 32.94 -13.56
CA THR A 359 -1.83 33.23 -14.88
C THR A 359 -1.10 34.58 -14.90
N PHE A 360 0.17 34.55 -15.29
CA PHE A 360 1.11 35.69 -15.31
C PHE A 360 1.36 36.36 -13.95
N GLY A 361 1.10 35.68 -12.85
CA GLY A 361 1.48 36.16 -11.52
C GLY A 361 2.99 36.43 -11.44
N LYS A 362 3.35 37.58 -10.85
CA LYS A 362 4.74 38.03 -10.79
C LYS A 362 5.54 37.41 -9.66
N ASN A 363 4.89 37.15 -8.54
CA ASN A 363 5.54 36.64 -7.32
C ASN A 363 5.20 35.17 -7.09
N LEU A 364 6.10 34.28 -7.52
CA LEU A 364 5.94 32.83 -7.31
C LEU A 364 5.96 32.45 -5.82
N HIS A 365 6.57 33.25 -4.95
CA HIS A 365 6.52 32.99 -3.52
C HIS A 365 5.07 33.03 -2.99
N ASP A 366 4.25 33.98 -3.44
CA ASP A 366 2.84 34.06 -3.06
C ASP A 366 2.04 32.82 -3.54
N TYR A 367 2.42 32.24 -4.71
CA TYR A 367 1.81 31.02 -5.23
C TYR A 367 2.02 29.81 -4.29
N PHE A 368 3.19 29.71 -3.66
CA PHE A 368 3.55 28.61 -2.74
C PHE A 368 3.34 28.92 -1.25
N SER A 369 2.85 30.10 -0.90
CA SER A 369 2.69 30.51 0.51
C SER A 369 1.34 31.14 0.81
N LYS A 370 1.11 32.42 0.47
CA LYS A 370 -0.07 33.20 0.87
C LYS A 370 -1.36 32.73 0.21
N ILE A 371 -1.30 32.35 -1.08
CA ILE A 371 -2.48 31.91 -1.84
C ILE A 371 -3.00 30.60 -1.31
N PRO A 372 -2.20 29.51 -1.21
CA PRO A 372 -2.68 28.25 -0.66
C PRO A 372 -3.12 28.38 0.80
N LYS A 373 -2.48 29.25 1.59
CA LYS A 373 -2.95 29.56 2.96
C LYS A 373 -4.37 30.13 2.95
N ALA A 374 -4.64 31.11 2.10
CA ALA A 374 -5.96 31.71 1.99
C ALA A 374 -7.04 30.68 1.56
N LEU A 375 -6.70 29.77 0.65
CA LEU A 375 -7.59 28.71 0.19
C LEU A 375 -7.77 27.59 1.23
N LEU A 376 -6.76 27.28 2.01
CA LEU A 376 -6.89 26.34 3.13
C LEU A 376 -7.80 26.90 4.22
N ASP A 377 -7.75 28.23 4.47
CA ASP A 377 -8.63 28.92 5.42
C ASP A 377 -10.10 29.06 4.90
N GLU A 378 -10.39 28.79 3.60
CA GLU A 378 -11.72 28.94 3.02
C GLU A 378 -12.73 27.99 3.68
N LYS A 379 -13.79 28.54 4.28
CA LYS A 379 -14.79 27.78 5.05
C LYS A 379 -15.74 26.97 4.18
N ASN A 380 -15.91 27.37 2.91
CA ASN A 380 -16.77 26.66 1.97
C ASN A 380 -16.10 25.43 1.35
N ALA A 381 -14.80 25.21 1.58
CA ALA A 381 -14.08 24.08 1.04
C ALA A 381 -13.59 23.11 2.12
N ASP A 382 -13.56 21.84 1.79
CA ASP A 382 -13.11 20.76 2.65
C ASP A 382 -11.69 20.30 2.30
N ILE A 383 -11.24 20.55 1.05
CA ILE A 383 -9.99 20.02 0.47
C ILE A 383 -9.39 21.09 -0.42
N LEU A 384 -8.05 21.24 -0.40
CA LEU A 384 -7.31 21.99 -1.41
C LEU A 384 -6.66 21.03 -2.41
N LEU A 385 -6.97 21.19 -3.70
CA LEU A 385 -6.29 20.54 -4.82
C LEU A 385 -5.35 21.54 -5.50
N PHE A 386 -4.06 21.25 -5.45
CA PHE A 386 -3.00 22.18 -5.84
C PHE A 386 -2.23 21.67 -7.08
N TYR A 387 -2.07 22.51 -8.09
CA TYR A 387 -1.25 22.23 -9.25
C TYR A 387 0.21 22.54 -8.96
N PHE A 388 1.03 21.49 -8.88
CA PHE A 388 2.48 21.64 -8.78
C PHE A 388 3.13 21.74 -10.15
N PHE A 389 3.92 22.78 -10.32
CA PHE A 389 4.78 22.94 -11.46
C PHE A 389 6.11 23.55 -11.00
N THR A 390 7.21 23.15 -11.65
CA THR A 390 8.51 23.76 -11.41
C THR A 390 8.94 24.48 -12.69
N PRO A 391 9.00 25.78 -12.67
CA PRO A 391 9.49 26.52 -13.84
C PRO A 391 11.03 26.53 -13.89
N SER A 392 11.68 25.36 -13.70
CA SER A 392 13.14 25.25 -13.56
C SER A 392 13.90 25.92 -14.69
N LEU A 393 13.49 25.70 -15.94
CA LEU A 393 14.09 26.39 -17.11
C LEU A 393 13.81 27.89 -17.11
N ARG A 394 12.61 28.31 -16.70
CA ARG A 394 12.26 29.73 -16.59
C ARG A 394 13.03 30.40 -15.45
N LEU A 395 13.19 29.77 -14.32
CA LEU A 395 14.00 30.24 -13.21
C LEU A 395 15.46 30.39 -13.61
N GLN A 396 16.04 29.39 -14.26
CA GLN A 396 17.42 29.47 -14.77
C GLN A 396 17.57 30.56 -15.77
N ARG A 397 16.63 30.74 -16.70
CA ARG A 397 16.66 31.83 -17.70
C ARG A 397 16.57 33.21 -17.04
N MET A 398 15.67 33.35 -16.05
CA MET A 398 15.52 34.58 -15.28
C MET A 398 16.82 34.91 -14.51
N MET A 399 17.45 33.94 -13.87
CA MET A 399 18.72 34.12 -13.18
C MET A 399 19.85 34.56 -14.12
N ARG A 400 19.93 33.97 -15.31
CA ARG A 400 20.88 34.41 -16.34
C ARG A 400 20.63 35.88 -16.76
N GLN A 401 19.37 36.28 -16.93
CA GLN A 401 19.01 37.66 -17.26
C GLN A 401 19.31 38.63 -16.12
N MET A 402 19.30 38.16 -14.88
CA MET A 402 19.68 38.94 -13.69
C MET A 402 21.21 38.99 -13.47
N GLY A 403 22.01 38.39 -14.36
CA GLY A 403 23.46 38.40 -14.26
C GLY A 403 24.07 37.40 -13.30
N VAL A 404 23.29 36.39 -12.85
CA VAL A 404 23.83 35.31 -12.00
C VAL A 404 24.85 34.49 -12.78
N PRO A 405 26.08 34.28 -12.27
CA PRO A 405 27.09 33.46 -12.92
C PRO A 405 26.58 32.06 -13.23
N GLN A 406 26.96 31.53 -14.40
CA GLN A 406 26.42 30.24 -14.90
C GLN A 406 26.67 29.08 -13.96
N ASP A 407 27.79 29.04 -13.27
CA ASP A 407 28.19 28.04 -12.27
C ASP A 407 27.36 28.13 -10.99
N GLN A 408 26.73 29.26 -10.69
CA GLN A 408 25.92 29.48 -9.50
C GLN A 408 24.41 29.27 -9.72
N ILE A 409 23.95 29.24 -10.97
CA ILE A 409 22.52 29.14 -11.33
C ILE A 409 21.90 27.89 -10.73
N GLY A 410 22.57 26.74 -10.82
CA GLY A 410 22.09 25.47 -10.27
C GLY A 410 21.87 25.54 -8.76
N ALA A 411 22.86 26.03 -8.03
CA ALA A 411 22.80 26.16 -6.57
C ALA A 411 21.72 27.16 -6.11
N GLN A 412 21.56 28.27 -6.81
CA GLN A 412 20.52 29.25 -6.49
C GLN A 412 19.12 28.74 -6.81
N ALA A 413 18.95 28.01 -7.93
CA ALA A 413 17.68 27.37 -8.26
C ALA A 413 17.29 26.33 -7.21
N ALA A 414 18.23 25.51 -6.74
CA ALA A 414 18.01 24.55 -5.66
C ALA A 414 17.53 25.24 -4.37
N LYS A 415 18.18 26.32 -3.94
CA LYS A 415 17.74 27.10 -2.78
C LYS A 415 16.32 27.63 -2.88
N LEU A 416 15.88 28.04 -4.07
CA LEU A 416 14.49 28.48 -4.29
C LEU A 416 13.52 27.29 -4.21
N VAL A 417 13.88 26.16 -4.77
CA VAL A 417 13.08 24.93 -4.67
C VAL A 417 12.93 24.54 -3.20
N ASP A 418 14.01 24.57 -2.43
CA ASP A 418 13.97 24.27 -0.99
C ASP A 418 13.06 25.27 -0.23
N ALA A 419 13.16 26.57 -0.51
CA ALA A 419 12.32 27.59 0.10
C ALA A 419 10.81 27.40 -0.23
N TYR A 420 10.49 27.03 -1.47
CA TYR A 420 9.11 26.73 -1.87
C TYR A 420 8.59 25.45 -1.21
N SER A 421 9.41 24.40 -1.18
CA SER A 421 9.05 23.15 -0.52
C SER A 421 8.78 23.37 0.97
N GLU A 422 9.61 24.16 1.64
CA GLU A 422 9.44 24.46 3.06
C GLU A 422 8.14 25.24 3.33
N SER A 423 7.83 26.26 2.48
CA SER A 423 6.58 27.02 2.60
C SER A 423 5.34 26.12 2.46
N ILE A 424 5.37 25.18 1.53
CA ILE A 424 4.28 24.22 1.32
C ILE A 424 4.19 23.23 2.49
N MET A 425 5.32 22.73 2.97
CA MET A 425 5.34 21.79 4.09
C MET A 425 4.78 22.39 5.38
N GLN A 426 5.11 23.65 5.68
CA GLN A 426 4.53 24.37 6.82
C GLN A 426 2.99 24.43 6.73
N LEU A 427 2.43 24.61 5.53
CA LEU A 427 0.98 24.59 5.34
C LEU A 427 0.40 23.19 5.49
N PHE A 428 1.07 22.19 4.93
CA PHE A 428 0.63 20.79 5.00
C PHE A 428 0.62 20.25 6.43
N GLU A 429 1.65 20.51 7.20
CA GLU A 429 1.81 20.01 8.57
C GLU A 429 0.91 20.74 9.58
N ASN A 430 0.69 22.05 9.39
CA ASN A 430 0.00 22.87 10.38
C ASN A 430 -1.50 23.09 10.07
N HIS A 431 -2.01 22.62 8.93
CA HIS A 431 -3.41 22.79 8.56
C HIS A 431 -4.16 21.45 8.61
N GLY A 432 -5.27 21.40 9.35
CA GLY A 432 -6.07 20.19 9.51
C GLY A 432 -6.97 19.83 8.30
N LYS A 433 -6.90 20.58 7.19
CA LYS A 433 -7.62 20.32 5.95
C LYS A 433 -6.75 19.54 4.98
N PRO A 434 -7.25 18.49 4.30
CA PRO A 434 -6.50 17.77 3.29
C PRO A 434 -5.94 18.68 2.20
N PHE A 435 -4.64 18.52 1.93
CA PHE A 435 -3.90 19.20 0.88
C PHE A 435 -3.36 18.13 -0.08
N VAL A 436 -3.76 18.18 -1.32
CA VAL A 436 -3.49 17.17 -2.35
C VAL A 436 -2.91 17.87 -3.58
N GLY A 437 -1.89 17.29 -4.17
CA GLY A 437 -1.25 17.81 -5.36
C GLY A 437 -1.60 17.05 -6.63
N TYR A 438 -1.50 17.72 -7.77
CA TYR A 438 -1.36 17.08 -9.07
C TYR A 438 -0.33 17.81 -9.92
N THR A 439 0.23 17.12 -10.89
CA THR A 439 1.22 17.67 -11.81
C THR A 439 1.13 16.98 -13.17
N PHE A 440 1.50 17.67 -14.24
CA PHE A 440 1.78 17.10 -15.57
C PHE A 440 3.28 16.87 -15.79
N GLN A 441 4.11 17.27 -14.83
CA GLN A 441 5.55 17.06 -14.88
C GLN A 441 5.91 15.65 -14.39
N ASN A 442 7.16 15.26 -14.61
CA ASN A 442 7.70 14.02 -14.07
C ASN A 442 7.74 14.09 -12.53
N LEU A 443 7.32 13.03 -11.84
CA LEU A 443 7.38 12.93 -10.38
C LEU A 443 8.82 13.00 -9.82
N LYS A 444 9.83 12.86 -10.67
CA LYS A 444 11.25 13.05 -10.34
C LYS A 444 11.72 14.51 -10.45
N ASP A 445 10.81 15.45 -10.83
CA ASP A 445 11.12 16.88 -10.77
C ASP A 445 11.51 17.27 -9.33
N PRO A 446 12.55 18.06 -9.12
CA PRO A 446 13.12 18.30 -7.78
C PRO A 446 12.11 18.78 -6.74
N LEU A 447 11.26 19.75 -7.06
CA LEU A 447 10.24 20.23 -6.12
C LEU A 447 9.21 19.17 -5.81
N VAL A 448 8.69 18.51 -6.84
CA VAL A 448 7.69 17.46 -6.72
C VAL A 448 8.25 16.30 -5.90
N ARG A 449 9.48 15.88 -6.19
CA ARG A 449 10.13 14.75 -5.50
C ARG A 449 10.35 15.04 -4.01
N ILE A 450 10.87 16.21 -3.66
CA ILE A 450 11.04 16.62 -2.26
C ILE A 450 9.71 16.57 -1.49
N LEU A 451 8.64 17.09 -2.09
CA LEU A 451 7.32 17.13 -1.44
C LEU A 451 6.71 15.74 -1.29
N ILE A 452 6.87 14.86 -2.29
CA ILE A 452 6.45 13.46 -2.22
C ILE A 452 7.20 12.73 -1.10
N GLU A 453 8.50 12.87 -1.02
CA GLU A 453 9.33 12.24 0.03
C GLU A 453 8.98 12.74 1.44
N ARG A 454 8.46 13.96 1.54
CA ARG A 454 7.95 14.55 2.78
C ARG A 454 6.46 14.22 3.05
N GLY A 455 5.83 13.38 2.22
CA GLY A 455 4.52 12.78 2.47
C GLY A 455 3.33 13.49 1.82
N ILE A 456 3.53 14.50 0.95
CA ILE A 456 2.43 15.13 0.20
C ILE A 456 2.06 14.23 -0.98
N PRO A 457 0.80 13.77 -1.10
CA PRO A 457 0.34 13.01 -2.25
C PRO A 457 0.21 13.94 -3.47
N ILE A 458 1.07 13.73 -4.48
CA ILE A 458 1.08 14.49 -5.75
C ILE A 458 0.87 13.52 -6.90
N PHE A 459 -0.30 13.57 -7.52
CA PHE A 459 -0.71 12.64 -8.55
C PHE A 459 -0.29 13.09 -9.96
N PRO A 460 0.06 12.16 -10.86
CA PRO A 460 0.26 12.47 -12.27
C PRO A 460 -1.11 12.71 -12.95
N GLY A 461 -1.51 13.99 -13.01
CA GLY A 461 -2.78 14.45 -13.56
C GLY A 461 -3.93 14.57 -12.56
N PRO A 462 -4.89 15.46 -12.86
CA PRO A 462 -6.00 15.75 -11.95
C PRO A 462 -7.03 14.63 -11.86
N GLN A 463 -7.16 13.74 -12.85
CA GLN A 463 -8.11 12.62 -12.83
C GLN A 463 -7.80 11.65 -11.70
N ARG A 464 -6.52 11.30 -11.53
CA ARG A 464 -6.07 10.41 -10.44
C ARG A 464 -6.26 11.09 -9.07
N ALA A 465 -5.92 12.37 -8.96
CA ALA A 465 -6.14 13.15 -7.74
C ALA A 465 -7.62 13.22 -7.36
N ALA A 466 -8.50 13.58 -8.30
CA ALA A 466 -9.94 13.67 -8.07
C ALA A 466 -10.55 12.33 -7.64
N ARG A 467 -10.13 11.22 -8.26
CA ARG A 467 -10.60 9.88 -7.89
C ARG A 467 -10.11 9.48 -6.48
N ALA A 468 -8.87 9.79 -6.12
CA ALA A 468 -8.35 9.53 -4.78
C ALA A 468 -9.07 10.38 -3.71
N ILE A 469 -9.39 11.64 -4.00
CA ILE A 469 -10.18 12.52 -3.14
C ILE A 469 -11.60 11.96 -2.95
N GLU A 470 -12.25 11.53 -4.02
CA GLU A 470 -13.59 10.93 -3.94
C GLU A 470 -13.59 9.67 -3.07
N ALA A 471 -12.59 8.80 -3.24
CA ALA A 471 -12.43 7.61 -2.41
C ALA A 471 -12.22 7.93 -0.92
N ALA A 472 -11.49 9.00 -0.60
CA ALA A 472 -11.32 9.47 0.78
C ALA A 472 -12.65 9.96 1.38
N TYR A 473 -13.47 10.66 0.60
CA TYR A 473 -14.82 11.04 1.02
C TYR A 473 -15.74 9.82 1.17
N GLN A 474 -15.66 8.86 0.24
CA GLN A 474 -16.41 7.60 0.33
C GLN A 474 -16.05 6.84 1.61
N TYR A 475 -14.77 6.75 1.96
CA TYR A 475 -14.32 6.15 3.21
C TYR A 475 -14.94 6.84 4.44
N THR A 476 -14.92 8.17 4.47
CA THR A 476 -15.52 8.93 5.58
C THR A 476 -17.00 8.60 5.75
N ARG A 477 -17.77 8.50 4.65
CA ARG A 477 -19.18 8.11 4.66
C ARG A 477 -19.42 6.69 5.14
N LEU A 478 -18.66 5.72 4.60
CA LEU A 478 -18.82 4.30 4.95
C LEU A 478 -18.45 4.05 6.42
N ARG A 479 -17.34 4.64 6.85
CA ARG A 479 -16.93 4.62 8.26
C ARG A 479 -18.01 5.20 9.19
N GLY A 480 -18.59 6.33 8.84
CA GLY A 480 -19.68 6.95 9.62
C GLY A 480 -20.91 6.05 9.74
N LYS A 481 -21.28 5.34 8.68
CA LYS A 481 -22.40 4.38 8.71
C LYS A 481 -22.12 3.18 9.63
N ILE A 482 -20.90 2.64 9.62
CA ILE A 482 -20.53 1.53 10.50
C ILE A 482 -20.60 1.98 11.96
N LEU A 483 -20.00 3.11 12.31
CA LEU A 483 -20.03 3.64 13.68
C LEU A 483 -21.45 3.93 14.18
N ALA A 484 -22.34 4.42 13.32
CA ALA A 484 -23.73 4.67 13.68
C ALA A 484 -24.50 3.36 13.94
N ALA A 485 -24.28 2.32 13.14
CA ALA A 485 -24.88 1.00 13.34
C ALA A 485 -24.42 0.35 14.65
N ASP A 486 -23.10 0.37 14.92
CA ASP A 486 -22.54 -0.19 16.16
C ASP A 486 -23.09 0.53 17.42
N SER A 487 -23.32 1.85 17.34
CA SER A 487 -23.91 2.61 18.44
C SER A 487 -25.38 2.28 18.69
N GLN A 488 -26.15 1.95 17.64
CA GLN A 488 -27.56 1.52 17.78
C GLN A 488 -27.67 0.10 18.38
N GLU A 489 -26.81 -0.83 17.97
CA GLU A 489 -26.77 -2.18 18.54
C GLU A 489 -26.35 -2.17 20.01
N ALA A 490 -25.40 -1.34 20.40
CA ALA A 490 -24.99 -1.17 21.80
C ALA A 490 -26.12 -0.58 22.69
N GLY A 491 -26.92 0.33 22.16
CA GLY A 491 -28.07 0.92 22.86
C GLY A 491 -29.26 -0.04 22.99
N ALA A 492 -29.47 -0.92 22.00
CA ALA A 492 -30.56 -1.91 22.05
C ALA A 492 -30.29 -3.10 22.98
N GLY A 493 -29.02 -3.37 23.30
CA GLY A 493 -28.61 -4.43 24.25
C GLY A 493 -28.67 -4.01 25.72
N GLN A 494 -28.94 -2.73 26.02
CA GLN A 494 -29.06 -2.20 27.39
C GLN A 494 -30.52 -1.90 27.81
N SER A 495 -31.48 -2.13 26.93
CA SER A 495 -32.91 -2.02 27.20
C SER A 495 -33.53 -3.41 27.30
#